data_b0ce706318e329fb2e854cfa75468d93
#
_entry.id   b0ce706318e329fb2e854cfa75468d93
#
_cell.length_a   1.000
_cell.length_b   1.000
_cell.length_c   1.000
_cell.angle_alpha   90.00
_cell.angle_beta   90.00
_cell.angle_gamma   90.00
#
_symmetry.space_group_name_H-M   'P 1'
#
loop_
_entity.id
_entity.type
_entity.pdbx_description
1 polymer ?
#
loop_
_entity_poly.entity_id
_entity_poly.type
_entity_poly.pdbx_seq_one_letter_code
_entity_poly.pdbx_strand_id
1 'polypeptide(L)'
;MSEHSIYKDIAARTGGDIYIGVVGPVRSGKSTFIKRFMESLVLPNMDEGYDRERARDEMPQSAAGKTVMTTEPKFIPDEAVRIHLDNSAHLRVKMIDCVGYIVPQALGTIENGEPRMVRTPWRDEPMPFVEAAEMGTHKVITEHSTIGMMITTDGTIGDISRASYVEAEERVVNELRELGKPFAIILNSAYPGSEEAIGLAYELEEKYKVPVALVSCLDLDADDIRHILELVLHEFPVSEIHVDTPAWLNAIPCNHVIKTSILDSIKECANKVVKIGGVKSAFESLGDNEFIKQASIDLIDLGNGTVNVSVTMNDGLYYQVISELTGFDIDGEEKLISLLQDMSRMKNEYEKVSDALRDADEKGYGIVMPSIESLRLEEPVIVKQAGGYGVRLRASAQSIHMIRANIETEISPIVGTEQQSEELIKYMLREFEEDPGRIWESNMFGKSLYELVGEGVHAKLEHMPEDARLKLSETLERIINEGSGGLICILL
;
A
#
# COMPACT_ATOMS: atom_id res chain seq x y z
N MET A 1 24.90 -7.23 -1.02
CA MET A 1 23.70 -7.39 -1.89
C MET A 1 23.85 -8.76 -2.52
N SER A 2 22.98 -9.72 -2.24
CA SER A 2 22.99 -11.01 -2.93
C SER A 2 22.70 -10.73 -4.40
N GLU A 3 23.58 -11.17 -5.30
CA GLU A 3 23.31 -11.15 -6.73
C GLU A 3 21.99 -11.88 -6.94
N HIS A 4 20.94 -11.11 -7.26
CA HIS A 4 19.62 -11.65 -7.54
C HIS A 4 19.71 -12.34 -8.90
N SER A 5 19.52 -13.65 -8.92
CA SER A 5 19.66 -14.42 -10.18
C SER A 5 18.40 -14.28 -11.00
N ILE A 6 18.46 -13.53 -12.11
CA ILE A 6 17.38 -13.36 -13.10
C ILE A 6 16.83 -14.71 -13.55
N TYR A 7 17.67 -15.73 -13.61
CA TYR A 7 17.24 -17.07 -13.97
C TYR A 7 16.33 -17.74 -12.95
N LYS A 8 16.51 -17.42 -11.63
CA LYS A 8 15.58 -17.87 -10.59
C LYS A 8 14.22 -17.19 -10.73
N ASP A 9 14.21 -15.90 -11.04
CA ASP A 9 13.00 -15.14 -11.20
C ASP A 9 12.18 -15.63 -12.39
N ILE A 10 12.83 -15.89 -13.50
CA ILE A 10 12.16 -16.46 -14.68
C ILE A 10 11.63 -17.88 -14.39
N ALA A 11 12.38 -18.70 -13.65
CA ALA A 11 11.92 -20.03 -13.21
C ALA A 11 10.66 -19.94 -12.37
N ALA A 12 10.61 -19.02 -11.40
CA ALA A 12 9.46 -18.80 -10.55
C ALA A 12 8.22 -18.38 -11.37
N ARG A 13 8.40 -17.46 -12.33
CA ARG A 13 7.33 -16.95 -13.19
C ARG A 13 6.76 -17.97 -14.14
N THR A 14 7.56 -18.90 -14.60
CA THR A 14 7.17 -19.90 -15.62
C THR A 14 6.94 -21.30 -15.04
N GLY A 15 7.03 -21.46 -13.71
CA GLY A 15 6.94 -22.78 -13.07
C GLY A 15 8.12 -23.69 -13.40
N GLY A 16 9.26 -23.14 -13.80
CA GLY A 16 10.48 -23.88 -14.15
C GLY A 16 10.57 -24.30 -15.61
N ASP A 17 9.52 -24.09 -16.42
CA ASP A 17 9.47 -24.45 -17.83
C ASP A 17 9.38 -23.21 -18.71
N ILE A 18 10.42 -22.94 -19.48
CA ILE A 18 10.46 -21.78 -20.38
C ILE A 18 10.35 -22.26 -21.82
N TYR A 19 9.19 -21.99 -22.42
CA TYR A 19 8.96 -22.16 -23.85
C TYR A 19 9.05 -20.82 -24.54
N ILE A 20 10.16 -20.56 -25.22
CA ILE A 20 10.46 -19.28 -25.87
C ILE A 20 9.99 -19.33 -27.31
N GLY A 21 8.90 -18.62 -27.61
CA GLY A 21 8.43 -18.42 -28.98
C GLY A 21 9.25 -17.33 -29.68
N VAL A 22 10.09 -17.71 -30.63
CA VAL A 22 10.87 -16.75 -31.41
C VAL A 22 10.10 -16.43 -32.70
N VAL A 23 9.50 -15.25 -32.72
CA VAL A 23 8.56 -14.81 -33.73
C VAL A 23 9.03 -13.53 -34.43
N GLY A 24 8.42 -13.17 -35.52
CA GLY A 24 8.78 -11.93 -36.26
C GLY A 24 8.75 -12.13 -37.75
N PRO A 25 9.07 -11.11 -38.55
CA PRO A 25 9.14 -11.18 -39.98
C PRO A 25 10.17 -12.23 -40.50
N VAL A 26 9.97 -12.76 -41.67
CA VAL A 26 10.99 -13.63 -42.30
C VAL A 26 12.29 -12.87 -42.48
N ARG A 27 13.43 -13.57 -42.35
CA ARG A 27 14.77 -12.98 -42.57
C ARG A 27 15.17 -11.90 -41.55
N SER A 28 14.52 -11.80 -40.44
CA SER A 28 14.91 -10.87 -39.35
C SER A 28 16.06 -11.39 -38.48
N GLY A 29 16.49 -12.65 -38.66
CA GLY A 29 17.58 -13.24 -37.85
C GLY A 29 17.13 -14.23 -36.80
N LYS A 30 15.85 -14.68 -36.77
CA LYS A 30 15.29 -15.61 -35.78
C LYS A 30 16.14 -16.86 -35.55
N SER A 31 16.43 -17.61 -36.59
CA SER A 31 17.21 -18.85 -36.47
C SER A 31 18.65 -18.60 -36.04
N THR A 32 19.24 -17.43 -36.35
CA THR A 32 20.55 -17.01 -35.86
C THR A 32 20.51 -16.73 -34.39
N PHE A 33 19.48 -16.00 -33.93
CA PHE A 33 19.24 -15.72 -32.51
C PHE A 33 19.10 -17.04 -31.73
N ILE A 34 18.24 -17.96 -32.19
CA ILE A 34 18.05 -19.26 -31.53
C ILE A 34 19.37 -20.01 -31.42
N LYS A 35 20.12 -20.08 -32.52
CA LYS A 35 21.42 -20.75 -32.52
C LYS A 35 22.37 -20.16 -31.49
N ARG A 36 22.53 -18.84 -31.45
CA ARG A 36 23.40 -18.17 -30.50
C ARG A 36 22.90 -18.28 -29.04
N PHE A 37 21.62 -18.18 -28.83
CA PHE A 37 21.03 -18.41 -27.49
C PHE A 37 21.36 -19.82 -26.97
N MET A 38 21.22 -20.84 -27.84
CA MET A 38 21.57 -22.22 -27.49
C MET A 38 23.06 -22.38 -27.23
N GLU A 39 23.93 -21.81 -28.10
CA GLU A 39 25.38 -21.89 -27.98
C GLU A 39 25.93 -21.14 -26.75
N SER A 40 25.40 -19.96 -26.45
CA SER A 40 25.93 -19.08 -25.39
C SER A 40 25.33 -19.37 -24.00
N LEU A 41 24.06 -19.83 -23.92
CA LEU A 41 23.41 -20.08 -22.64
C LEU A 41 23.05 -21.54 -22.40
N VAL A 42 22.41 -22.22 -23.35
CA VAL A 42 21.82 -23.53 -23.06
C VAL A 42 22.89 -24.64 -23.06
N LEU A 43 23.63 -24.82 -24.12
CA LEU A 43 24.63 -25.89 -24.24
C LEU A 43 25.74 -25.85 -23.20
N PRO A 44 26.29 -24.67 -22.80
CA PRO A 44 27.31 -24.63 -21.75
C PRO A 44 26.79 -25.07 -20.38
N ASN A 45 25.49 -24.89 -20.13
CA ASN A 45 24.85 -25.14 -18.83
C ASN A 45 24.06 -26.47 -18.80
N MET A 46 24.20 -27.31 -19.82
CA MET A 46 23.69 -28.69 -19.85
C MET A 46 24.73 -29.66 -19.31
N ASP A 47 24.25 -30.74 -18.70
CA ASP A 47 25.12 -31.88 -18.33
C ASP A 47 25.71 -32.50 -19.61
N GLU A 48 26.94 -32.96 -19.47
CA GLU A 48 27.61 -33.71 -20.58
C GLU A 48 26.88 -35.03 -20.80
N GLY A 49 26.55 -35.33 -22.08
CA GLY A 49 25.88 -36.56 -22.44
C GLY A 49 25.10 -36.51 -23.73
N TYR A 50 24.31 -37.54 -23.96
CA TYR A 50 23.51 -37.72 -25.19
C TYR A 50 22.55 -36.54 -25.46
N ASP A 51 21.94 -35.98 -24.43
CA ASP A 51 21.00 -34.87 -24.56
C ASP A 51 21.66 -33.58 -25.08
N ARG A 52 22.92 -33.32 -24.69
CA ARG A 52 23.69 -32.18 -25.18
C ARG A 52 24.11 -32.36 -26.65
N GLU A 53 24.50 -33.58 -27.05
CA GLU A 53 24.82 -33.89 -28.45
C GLU A 53 23.56 -33.76 -29.31
N ARG A 54 22.44 -34.33 -28.90
CA ARG A 54 21.15 -34.21 -29.56
C ARG A 54 20.73 -32.74 -29.71
N ALA A 55 20.78 -31.95 -28.66
CA ALA A 55 20.44 -30.52 -28.71
C ALA A 55 21.31 -29.75 -29.71
N ARG A 56 22.59 -30.15 -29.86
CA ARG A 56 23.52 -29.56 -30.83
C ARG A 56 23.12 -29.94 -32.30
N ASP A 57 22.71 -31.17 -32.53
CA ASP A 57 22.32 -31.64 -33.84
C ASP A 57 20.96 -31.06 -34.31
N GLU A 58 20.07 -30.77 -33.39
CA GLU A 58 18.76 -30.19 -33.63
C GLU A 58 18.80 -28.67 -33.85
N MET A 59 19.95 -28.00 -33.70
CA MET A 59 20.08 -26.56 -33.90
C MET A 59 19.73 -26.15 -35.35
N PRO A 60 19.13 -24.94 -35.52
CA PRO A 60 18.78 -24.48 -36.85
C PRO A 60 20.03 -24.22 -37.69
N GLN A 61 19.98 -24.66 -38.94
CA GLN A 61 21.02 -24.31 -39.92
C GLN A 61 20.76 -22.91 -40.47
N SER A 62 21.67 -21.99 -40.27
CA SER A 62 21.60 -20.65 -40.86
C SER A 62 21.79 -20.75 -42.37
N ALA A 63 20.71 -20.63 -43.13
CA ALA A 63 20.80 -20.61 -44.60
C ALA A 63 21.08 -19.18 -45.09
N ALA A 64 22.20 -19.00 -45.79
CA ALA A 64 22.47 -17.77 -46.55
C ALA A 64 21.57 -17.72 -47.80
N GLY A 65 20.86 -16.61 -48.02
CA GLY A 65 20.03 -16.41 -49.22
C GLY A 65 18.59 -15.93 -48.92
N LYS A 66 17.86 -15.56 -49.97
CA LYS A 66 16.51 -14.96 -49.89
C LYS A 66 15.37 -15.97 -49.80
N THR A 67 15.63 -17.27 -50.06
CA THR A 67 14.60 -18.31 -50.15
C THR A 67 14.18 -18.84 -48.79
N VAL A 68 12.88 -18.88 -48.50
CA VAL A 68 12.30 -19.47 -47.29
C VAL A 68 11.99 -20.95 -47.57
N MET A 69 12.53 -21.87 -46.74
CA MET A 69 12.45 -23.32 -47.00
C MET A 69 11.52 -24.08 -46.05
N THR A 70 11.32 -23.64 -44.83
CA THR A 70 10.55 -24.34 -43.77
C THR A 70 9.11 -23.89 -43.74
N THR A 71 8.19 -24.81 -43.44
CA THR A 71 6.75 -24.57 -43.40
C THR A 71 6.17 -24.77 -42.01
N GLU A 72 6.87 -25.49 -41.12
CA GLU A 72 6.39 -25.88 -39.81
C GLU A 72 7.27 -25.28 -38.70
N PRO A 73 6.69 -24.94 -37.53
CA PRO A 73 7.47 -24.61 -36.36
C PRO A 73 8.40 -25.74 -35.96
N LYS A 74 9.63 -25.42 -35.60
CA LYS A 74 10.59 -26.37 -35.05
C LYS A 74 10.79 -26.11 -33.57
N PHE A 75 10.69 -27.16 -32.80
CA PHE A 75 11.05 -27.16 -31.39
C PHE A 75 12.54 -27.45 -31.24
N ILE A 76 13.26 -26.62 -30.50
CA ILE A 76 14.72 -26.68 -30.38
C ILE A 76 15.12 -26.56 -28.92
N PRO A 77 15.64 -27.61 -28.31
CA PRO A 77 15.57 -29.00 -28.79
C PRO A 77 14.14 -29.53 -28.75
N ASP A 78 13.92 -30.70 -29.40
CA ASP A 78 12.59 -31.32 -29.55
C ASP A 78 11.94 -31.60 -28.21
N GLU A 79 12.72 -31.99 -27.21
CA GLU A 79 12.31 -32.04 -25.78
C GLU A 79 13.00 -30.95 -24.98
N ALA A 80 12.27 -30.32 -24.04
CA ALA A 80 12.82 -29.30 -23.18
C ALA A 80 13.99 -29.81 -22.36
N VAL A 81 15.14 -29.15 -22.48
CA VAL A 81 16.36 -29.53 -21.77
C VAL A 81 16.55 -28.82 -20.48
N ARG A 82 17.04 -29.54 -19.48
CA ARG A 82 17.38 -28.96 -18.19
C ARG A 82 18.74 -28.28 -18.26
N ILE A 83 18.80 -27.05 -17.81
CA ILE A 83 20.02 -26.29 -17.64
C ILE A 83 20.23 -25.92 -16.18
N HIS A 84 21.48 -25.89 -15.78
CA HIS A 84 21.91 -25.50 -14.43
C HIS A 84 22.57 -24.12 -14.52
N LEU A 85 21.91 -23.13 -13.96
CA LEU A 85 22.38 -21.74 -13.96
C LEU A 85 22.65 -21.30 -12.54
N ASP A 86 23.67 -20.49 -12.33
CA ASP A 86 24.12 -19.90 -11.06
C ASP A 86 23.45 -20.41 -9.77
N ASN A 87 24.23 -21.06 -8.92
CA ASN A 87 23.93 -21.40 -7.51
C ASN A 87 22.51 -21.90 -7.18
N SER A 88 21.92 -22.79 -8.01
CA SER A 88 20.62 -23.45 -7.76
C SER A 88 19.40 -23.07 -8.60
N ALA A 89 19.53 -22.30 -9.67
CA ALA A 89 18.43 -22.14 -10.62
C ALA A 89 18.41 -23.31 -11.61
N HIS A 90 17.31 -24.06 -11.65
CA HIS A 90 17.07 -25.13 -12.59
C HIS A 90 15.94 -24.73 -13.52
N LEU A 91 16.22 -24.68 -14.82
CA LEU A 91 15.23 -24.33 -15.83
C LEU A 91 15.17 -25.46 -16.86
N ARG A 92 13.98 -25.70 -17.38
CA ARG A 92 13.80 -26.46 -18.61
C ARG A 92 13.52 -25.48 -19.75
N VAL A 93 14.42 -25.45 -20.71
CA VAL A 93 14.34 -24.49 -21.83
C VAL A 93 14.01 -25.21 -23.12
N LYS A 94 13.10 -24.63 -23.87
CA LYS A 94 12.75 -25.04 -25.21
C LYS A 94 12.50 -23.79 -26.05
N MET A 95 13.19 -23.69 -27.15
CA MET A 95 12.94 -22.61 -28.10
C MET A 95 12.08 -23.11 -29.25
N ILE A 96 11.27 -22.23 -29.80
CA ILE A 96 10.35 -22.58 -30.89
C ILE A 96 10.65 -21.62 -32.04
N ASP A 97 11.25 -22.17 -33.11
CA ASP A 97 11.50 -21.43 -34.33
C ASP A 97 10.27 -21.50 -35.25
N CYS A 98 9.84 -20.39 -35.77
CA CYS A 98 8.77 -20.31 -36.76
C CYS A 98 9.24 -19.67 -38.05
N VAL A 99 8.51 -19.88 -39.12
CA VAL A 99 8.80 -19.24 -40.40
C VAL A 99 8.77 -17.73 -40.29
N GLY A 100 7.76 -17.20 -39.63
CA GLY A 100 7.50 -15.79 -39.50
C GLY A 100 6.59 -15.26 -40.60
N TYR A 101 6.14 -14.02 -40.42
CA TYR A 101 5.30 -13.33 -41.38
C TYR A 101 6.10 -12.94 -42.62
N ILE A 102 5.50 -13.17 -43.79
CA ILE A 102 6.16 -12.91 -45.05
C ILE A 102 6.26 -11.41 -45.30
N VAL A 103 7.42 -10.98 -45.79
CA VAL A 103 7.65 -9.58 -46.20
C VAL A 103 7.68 -9.49 -47.76
N PRO A 104 7.32 -8.34 -48.34
CA PRO A 104 7.13 -8.19 -49.79
C PRO A 104 8.35 -8.61 -50.67
N GLN A 105 9.55 -8.49 -50.15
CA GLN A 105 10.81 -8.78 -50.86
C GLN A 105 11.33 -10.21 -50.61
N ALA A 106 10.61 -11.03 -49.84
CA ALA A 106 11.01 -12.41 -49.56
C ALA A 106 10.77 -13.30 -50.77
N LEU A 107 11.77 -14.14 -51.09
CA LEU A 107 11.68 -15.10 -52.18
C LEU A 107 11.23 -16.47 -51.68
N GLY A 108 10.60 -17.29 -52.59
CA GLY A 108 10.17 -18.64 -52.26
C GLY A 108 8.69 -18.80 -51.94
N THR A 109 7.91 -17.72 -52.10
CA THR A 109 6.45 -17.71 -51.98
C THR A 109 5.74 -18.10 -53.29
N ILE A 110 6.44 -18.02 -54.44
CA ILE A 110 5.95 -18.33 -55.78
C ILE A 110 6.81 -19.44 -56.38
N GLU A 111 6.19 -20.42 -56.97
CA GLU A 111 6.81 -21.52 -57.73
C GLU A 111 6.15 -21.64 -59.08
N ASN A 112 6.93 -21.63 -60.17
CA ASN A 112 6.44 -21.67 -61.53
C ASN A 112 5.39 -20.61 -61.96
N GLY A 113 5.43 -19.43 -61.28
CA GLY A 113 4.50 -18.34 -61.54
C GLY A 113 3.17 -18.39 -60.76
N GLU A 114 2.97 -19.45 -59.97
CA GLU A 114 1.80 -19.61 -59.08
C GLU A 114 2.20 -19.59 -57.61
N PRO A 115 1.27 -19.32 -56.64
CA PRO A 115 1.55 -19.43 -55.23
C PRO A 115 2.06 -20.84 -54.89
N ARG A 116 3.20 -20.91 -54.17
CA ARG A 116 3.75 -22.18 -53.71
C ARG A 116 2.78 -22.85 -52.74
N MET A 117 2.33 -24.07 -53.08
CA MET A 117 1.44 -24.87 -52.25
C MET A 117 2.23 -25.82 -51.36
N VAL A 118 1.82 -25.92 -50.09
CA VAL A 118 2.45 -26.77 -49.09
C VAL A 118 1.42 -27.58 -48.32
N ARG A 119 1.81 -28.75 -47.81
CA ARG A 119 1.00 -29.54 -46.86
C ARG A 119 1.44 -29.21 -45.45
N THR A 120 0.49 -29.12 -44.56
CA THR A 120 0.73 -28.84 -43.16
C THR A 120 -0.01 -29.87 -42.30
N PRO A 121 0.43 -30.16 -41.06
CA PRO A 121 -0.28 -31.05 -40.12
C PRO A 121 -1.66 -30.56 -39.72
N TRP A 122 -1.99 -29.31 -40.00
CA TRP A 122 -3.22 -28.66 -39.54
C TRP A 122 -4.36 -28.69 -40.56
N ARG A 123 -4.07 -29.11 -41.80
CA ARG A 123 -5.06 -29.17 -42.88
C ARG A 123 -4.75 -30.34 -43.82
N ASP A 124 -5.78 -31.09 -44.17
CA ASP A 124 -5.64 -32.23 -45.10
C ASP A 124 -5.34 -31.80 -46.54
N GLU A 125 -5.85 -30.63 -46.92
CA GLU A 125 -5.65 -30.09 -48.28
C GLU A 125 -4.40 -29.17 -48.30
N PRO A 126 -3.63 -29.19 -49.44
CA PRO A 126 -2.56 -28.25 -49.64
C PRO A 126 -3.04 -26.80 -49.56
N MET A 127 -2.28 -25.94 -48.92
CA MET A 127 -2.59 -24.52 -48.76
C MET A 127 -1.43 -23.64 -49.23
N PRO A 128 -1.68 -22.36 -49.58
CA PRO A 128 -0.61 -21.45 -49.95
C PRO A 128 0.45 -21.34 -48.84
N PHE A 129 1.72 -21.31 -49.25
CA PHE A 129 2.85 -21.20 -48.29
C PHE A 129 2.74 -20.02 -47.37
N VAL A 130 2.25 -18.87 -47.84
CA VAL A 130 2.05 -17.66 -47.01
C VAL A 130 1.07 -17.94 -45.87
N GLU A 131 -0.09 -18.54 -46.17
CA GLU A 131 -1.09 -18.90 -45.13
C GLU A 131 -0.53 -19.93 -44.15
N ALA A 132 0.24 -20.91 -44.62
CA ALA A 132 0.88 -21.91 -43.77
C ALA A 132 1.88 -21.26 -42.79
N ALA A 133 2.69 -20.32 -43.29
CA ALA A 133 3.66 -19.58 -42.47
C ALA A 133 2.98 -18.72 -41.41
N GLU A 134 1.91 -18.03 -41.76
CA GLU A 134 1.10 -17.23 -40.83
C GLU A 134 0.43 -18.09 -39.76
N MET A 135 -0.23 -19.18 -40.17
CA MET A 135 -0.87 -20.13 -39.26
C MET A 135 0.14 -20.76 -38.29
N GLY A 136 1.29 -21.16 -38.77
CA GLY A 136 2.36 -21.72 -37.94
C GLY A 136 2.88 -20.70 -36.93
N THR A 137 3.10 -19.45 -37.36
CA THR A 137 3.54 -18.37 -36.46
C THR A 137 2.49 -18.06 -35.40
N HIS A 138 1.22 -17.96 -35.82
CA HIS A 138 0.11 -17.73 -34.88
C HIS A 138 0.00 -18.86 -33.83
N LYS A 139 0.15 -20.13 -34.22
CA LYS A 139 0.14 -21.27 -33.30
C LYS A 139 1.30 -21.22 -32.28
N VAL A 140 2.50 -20.85 -32.74
CA VAL A 140 3.65 -20.64 -31.83
C VAL A 140 3.30 -19.59 -30.75
N ILE A 141 2.74 -18.48 -31.18
CA ILE A 141 2.36 -17.39 -30.27
C ILE A 141 1.25 -17.85 -29.32
N THR A 142 0.21 -18.51 -29.81
CA THR A 142 -0.99 -18.83 -29.00
C THR A 142 -0.83 -20.04 -28.10
N GLU A 143 -0.34 -21.16 -28.68
CA GLU A 143 -0.45 -22.48 -28.03
C GLU A 143 0.85 -22.96 -27.38
N HIS A 144 2.01 -22.57 -27.92
CA HIS A 144 3.27 -23.24 -27.58
C HIS A 144 4.25 -22.43 -26.76
N SER A 145 4.15 -21.09 -26.69
CA SER A 145 5.11 -20.26 -25.97
C SER A 145 4.59 -19.77 -24.62
N THR A 146 5.46 -19.73 -23.62
CA THR A 146 5.21 -19.04 -22.34
C THR A 146 5.61 -17.57 -22.41
N ILE A 147 6.70 -17.28 -23.15
CA ILE A 147 7.21 -15.92 -23.41
C ILE A 147 7.49 -15.73 -24.88
N GLY A 148 7.40 -14.50 -25.38
CA GLY A 148 7.68 -14.13 -26.75
C GLY A 148 9.01 -13.40 -26.91
N MET A 149 9.77 -13.76 -27.96
CA MET A 149 10.91 -12.99 -28.45
C MET A 149 10.58 -12.53 -29.86
N MET A 150 10.19 -11.28 -30.01
CA MET A 150 9.85 -10.71 -31.32
C MET A 150 11.10 -10.14 -31.95
N ILE A 151 11.60 -10.78 -33.03
CA ILE A 151 12.83 -10.36 -33.71
C ILE A 151 12.51 -9.58 -34.97
N THR A 152 13.00 -8.34 -34.98
CA THR A 152 12.99 -7.48 -36.18
C THR A 152 14.40 -6.99 -36.52
N THR A 153 14.56 -6.17 -37.52
CA THR A 153 15.87 -5.66 -37.99
C THR A 153 15.78 -4.22 -38.49
N ASP A 154 16.89 -3.52 -38.41
CA ASP A 154 17.09 -2.20 -39.03
C ASP A 154 17.34 -2.28 -40.57
N GLY A 155 17.42 -3.51 -41.14
CA GLY A 155 17.71 -3.76 -42.53
C GLY A 155 19.19 -3.92 -42.87
N THR A 156 20.10 -3.77 -41.88
CA THR A 156 21.55 -3.89 -42.15
C THR A 156 22.07 -5.32 -42.27
N ILE A 157 21.29 -6.31 -41.82
CA ILE A 157 21.69 -7.72 -41.77
C ILE A 157 21.49 -8.48 -43.11
N GLY A 158 20.86 -7.86 -44.10
CA GLY A 158 20.53 -8.49 -45.37
C GLY A 158 20.14 -7.49 -46.45
N ASP A 159 19.60 -7.99 -47.58
CA ASP A 159 19.24 -7.18 -48.75
C ASP A 159 17.78 -6.63 -48.70
N ILE A 160 17.05 -6.86 -47.63
CA ILE A 160 15.65 -6.42 -47.49
C ILE A 160 15.65 -5.10 -46.70
N SER A 161 14.99 -4.09 -47.25
CA SER A 161 14.95 -2.75 -46.62
C SER A 161 14.11 -2.74 -45.33
N ARG A 162 14.45 -1.89 -44.39
CA ARG A 162 13.72 -1.70 -43.13
C ARG A 162 12.21 -1.50 -43.35
N ALA A 163 11.83 -0.69 -44.35
CA ALA A 163 10.43 -0.38 -44.66
C ALA A 163 9.59 -1.64 -44.97
N SER A 164 10.20 -2.70 -45.51
CA SER A 164 9.49 -3.95 -45.83
C SER A 164 9.14 -4.78 -44.60
N TYR A 165 9.75 -4.53 -43.47
CA TYR A 165 9.50 -5.27 -42.24
C TYR A 165 8.35 -4.72 -41.40
N VAL A 166 8.00 -3.43 -41.56
CA VAL A 166 7.09 -2.69 -40.66
C VAL A 166 5.71 -3.34 -40.54
N GLU A 167 5.07 -3.70 -41.64
CA GLU A 167 3.73 -4.29 -41.63
C GLU A 167 3.69 -5.65 -40.93
N ALA A 168 4.65 -6.51 -41.21
CA ALA A 168 4.77 -7.82 -40.55
C ALA A 168 5.13 -7.69 -39.07
N GLU A 169 5.94 -6.71 -38.72
CA GLU A 169 6.30 -6.37 -37.35
C GLU A 169 5.09 -5.92 -36.52
N GLU A 170 4.30 -4.96 -37.04
CA GLU A 170 3.08 -4.49 -36.39
C GLU A 170 2.08 -5.61 -36.13
N ARG A 171 1.94 -6.52 -37.08
CA ARG A 171 1.04 -7.67 -36.96
C ARG A 171 1.45 -8.58 -35.81
N VAL A 172 2.74 -8.95 -35.73
CA VAL A 172 3.26 -9.79 -34.62
C VAL A 172 3.07 -9.15 -33.28
N VAL A 173 3.39 -7.85 -33.15
CA VAL A 173 3.26 -7.12 -31.90
C VAL A 173 1.80 -7.07 -31.45
N ASN A 174 0.87 -6.83 -32.36
CA ASN A 174 -0.56 -6.78 -32.03
C ASN A 174 -1.07 -8.17 -31.57
N GLU A 175 -0.70 -9.25 -32.23
CA GLU A 175 -1.08 -10.61 -31.82
C GLU A 175 -0.53 -10.97 -30.41
N LEU A 176 0.73 -10.65 -30.13
CA LEU A 176 1.32 -10.87 -28.79
C LEU A 176 0.61 -10.09 -27.71
N ARG A 177 0.19 -8.84 -28.00
CA ARG A 177 -0.56 -8.00 -27.08
C ARG A 177 -1.96 -8.51 -26.80
N GLU A 178 -2.69 -8.89 -27.83
CA GLU A 178 -4.06 -9.42 -27.70
C GLU A 178 -4.10 -10.65 -26.78
N LEU A 179 -3.04 -11.44 -26.81
CA LEU A 179 -2.90 -12.63 -25.97
C LEU A 179 -2.39 -12.34 -24.55
N GLY A 180 -1.94 -11.11 -24.27
CA GLY A 180 -1.41 -10.72 -22.98
C GLY A 180 -0.13 -11.47 -22.56
N LYS A 181 0.62 -12.04 -23.52
CA LYS A 181 1.86 -12.75 -23.24
C LYS A 181 3.01 -11.76 -23.00
N PRO A 182 3.88 -12.00 -22.01
CA PRO A 182 5.07 -11.19 -21.82
C PRO A 182 6.03 -11.41 -23.00
N PHE A 183 6.53 -10.33 -23.59
CA PHE A 183 7.48 -10.39 -24.70
C PHE A 183 8.39 -9.16 -24.75
N ALA A 184 9.55 -9.32 -25.35
CA ALA A 184 10.44 -8.24 -25.70
C ALA A 184 10.69 -8.19 -27.20
N ILE A 185 11.00 -7.02 -27.72
CA ILE A 185 11.42 -6.83 -29.11
C ILE A 185 12.94 -6.87 -29.16
N ILE A 186 13.48 -7.65 -30.10
CA ILE A 186 14.90 -7.76 -30.38
C ILE A 186 15.14 -7.10 -31.72
N LEU A 187 15.80 -5.95 -31.72
CA LEU A 187 16.22 -5.24 -32.90
C LEU A 187 17.60 -5.74 -33.30
N ASN A 188 17.63 -6.59 -34.31
CA ASN A 188 18.86 -7.18 -34.84
C ASN A 188 19.52 -6.25 -35.87
N SER A 189 20.71 -5.73 -35.53
CA SER A 189 21.53 -4.84 -36.34
C SER A 189 22.91 -5.44 -36.56
N ALA A 190 23.49 -5.20 -37.73
CA ALA A 190 24.91 -5.45 -37.96
C ALA A 190 25.80 -4.43 -37.23
N TYR A 191 25.25 -3.26 -36.86
CA TYR A 191 25.97 -2.18 -36.20
C TYR A 191 25.15 -1.62 -35.03
N PRO A 192 24.99 -2.37 -33.91
CA PRO A 192 24.13 -1.96 -32.80
C PRO A 192 24.60 -0.69 -32.09
N GLY A 193 25.86 -0.27 -32.28
CA GLY A 193 26.39 0.96 -31.74
C GLY A 193 26.17 2.21 -32.62
N SER A 194 25.49 2.08 -33.76
CA SER A 194 25.23 3.23 -34.64
C SER A 194 24.11 4.13 -34.12
N GLU A 195 24.19 5.43 -34.38
CA GLU A 195 23.16 6.40 -33.96
C GLU A 195 21.79 6.06 -34.59
N GLU A 196 21.78 5.58 -35.82
CA GLU A 196 20.57 5.20 -36.52
C GLU A 196 19.91 3.99 -35.89
N ALA A 197 20.66 2.95 -35.49
CA ALA A 197 20.12 1.76 -34.84
C ALA A 197 19.58 2.10 -33.43
N ILE A 198 20.33 2.93 -32.67
CA ILE A 198 19.90 3.40 -31.35
C ILE A 198 18.63 4.25 -31.48
N GLY A 199 18.57 5.18 -32.44
CA GLY A 199 17.38 6.00 -32.70
C GLY A 199 16.16 5.13 -33.03
N LEU A 200 16.33 4.14 -33.91
CA LEU A 200 15.26 3.20 -34.25
C LEU A 200 14.79 2.37 -33.06
N ALA A 201 15.69 1.94 -32.18
CA ALA A 201 15.31 1.19 -30.99
C ALA A 201 14.39 2.04 -30.08
N TYR A 202 14.72 3.31 -29.84
CA TYR A 202 13.86 4.23 -29.09
C TYR A 202 12.51 4.48 -29.78
N GLU A 203 12.50 4.66 -31.11
CA GLU A 203 11.24 4.83 -31.88
C GLU A 203 10.33 3.62 -31.73
N LEU A 204 10.88 2.40 -31.79
CA LEU A 204 10.12 1.15 -31.62
C LEU A 204 9.60 1.00 -30.18
N GLU A 205 10.42 1.33 -29.18
CA GLU A 205 10.02 1.30 -27.78
C GLU A 205 8.89 2.29 -27.51
N GLU A 206 9.00 3.51 -28.04
CA GLU A 206 7.95 4.52 -27.90
C GLU A 206 6.65 4.12 -28.63
N LYS A 207 6.78 3.59 -29.85
CA LYS A 207 5.64 3.16 -30.67
C LYS A 207 4.89 1.99 -30.06
N TYR A 208 5.64 0.97 -29.65
CA TYR A 208 5.04 -0.28 -29.17
C TYR A 208 4.90 -0.36 -27.65
N LYS A 209 5.45 0.57 -26.88
CA LYS A 209 5.43 0.53 -25.40
C LYS A 209 5.83 -0.83 -24.84
N VAL A 210 6.85 -1.44 -25.44
CA VAL A 210 7.44 -2.75 -25.11
C VAL A 210 8.95 -2.57 -25.15
N PRO A 211 9.71 -3.15 -24.23
CA PRO A 211 11.15 -2.99 -24.19
C PRO A 211 11.82 -3.55 -25.47
N VAL A 212 12.82 -2.83 -25.94
CA VAL A 212 13.58 -3.16 -27.16
C VAL A 212 15.03 -3.43 -26.81
N ALA A 213 15.50 -4.65 -27.05
CA ALA A 213 16.91 -5.00 -26.97
C ALA A 213 17.58 -4.81 -28.34
N LEU A 214 18.52 -3.88 -28.45
CA LEU A 214 19.32 -3.66 -29.64
C LEU A 214 20.59 -4.49 -29.58
N VAL A 215 20.72 -5.51 -30.43
CA VAL A 215 21.81 -6.47 -30.44
C VAL A 215 22.26 -6.88 -31.84
N SER A 216 23.47 -7.44 -31.96
CA SER A 216 23.86 -8.25 -33.10
C SER A 216 23.59 -9.74 -32.82
N CYS A 217 22.61 -10.33 -33.50
CA CYS A 217 22.34 -11.76 -33.29
C CYS A 217 23.52 -12.66 -33.69
N LEU A 218 24.48 -12.19 -34.48
CA LEU A 218 25.69 -12.92 -34.80
C LEU A 218 26.69 -12.98 -33.67
N ASP A 219 26.77 -11.91 -32.87
CA ASP A 219 27.75 -11.74 -31.80
C ASP A 219 27.13 -11.87 -30.42
N LEU A 220 25.86 -12.33 -30.34
CA LEU A 220 25.08 -12.44 -29.09
C LEU A 220 25.82 -13.31 -28.07
N ASP A 221 26.05 -12.76 -26.89
CA ASP A 221 26.71 -13.42 -25.77
C ASP A 221 25.76 -13.72 -24.60
N ALA A 222 26.28 -14.26 -23.50
CA ALA A 222 25.48 -14.62 -22.33
C ALA A 222 24.96 -13.40 -21.57
N ASP A 223 25.67 -12.26 -21.59
CA ASP A 223 25.27 -11.03 -20.93
C ASP A 223 24.12 -10.35 -21.69
N ASP A 224 24.19 -10.34 -23.02
CA ASP A 224 23.08 -9.90 -23.88
C ASP A 224 21.81 -10.72 -23.62
N ILE A 225 21.93 -12.04 -23.55
CA ILE A 225 20.80 -12.94 -23.28
C ILE A 225 20.21 -12.67 -21.89
N ARG A 226 21.05 -12.47 -20.90
CA ARG A 226 20.61 -12.14 -19.53
C ARG A 226 19.82 -10.83 -19.52
N HIS A 227 20.32 -9.81 -20.21
CA HIS A 227 19.62 -8.52 -20.33
C HIS A 227 18.27 -8.67 -21.05
N ILE A 228 18.20 -9.45 -22.15
CA ILE A 228 16.93 -9.71 -22.83
C ILE A 228 15.93 -10.40 -21.91
N LEU A 229 16.35 -11.38 -21.12
CA LEU A 229 15.47 -12.06 -20.16
C LEU A 229 15.00 -11.13 -19.05
N GLU A 230 15.84 -10.22 -18.60
CA GLU A 230 15.47 -9.17 -17.62
C GLU A 230 14.38 -8.25 -18.18
N LEU A 231 14.54 -7.79 -19.44
CA LEU A 231 13.53 -6.98 -20.12
C LEU A 231 12.19 -7.71 -20.20
N VAL A 232 12.19 -9.01 -20.49
CA VAL A 232 10.96 -9.83 -20.52
C VAL A 232 10.33 -9.95 -19.14
N LEU A 233 11.14 -10.06 -18.06
CA LEU A 233 10.62 -10.12 -16.69
C LEU A 233 9.84 -8.85 -16.32
N HIS A 234 10.26 -7.69 -16.79
CA HIS A 234 9.54 -6.44 -16.59
C HIS A 234 8.17 -6.39 -17.29
N GLU A 235 7.95 -7.24 -18.30
CA GLU A 235 6.69 -7.37 -19.02
C GLU A 235 5.68 -8.32 -18.34
N PHE A 236 6.10 -9.07 -17.34
CA PHE A 236 5.17 -9.90 -16.57
C PHE A 236 4.22 -9.05 -15.73
N PRO A 237 2.98 -9.53 -15.50
CA PRO A 237 2.03 -8.83 -14.66
C PRO A 237 2.51 -8.75 -13.21
N VAL A 238 2.14 -7.66 -12.53
CA VAL A 238 2.33 -7.56 -11.08
C VAL A 238 1.32 -8.47 -10.39
N SER A 239 1.80 -9.25 -9.41
CA SER A 239 0.95 -10.12 -8.59
C SER A 239 0.42 -9.38 -7.37
N GLU A 240 1.30 -8.66 -6.67
CA GLU A 240 0.97 -7.92 -5.44
C GLU A 240 1.79 -6.63 -5.34
N ILE A 241 1.17 -5.59 -4.82
CA ILE A 241 1.83 -4.33 -4.48
C ILE A 241 1.62 -4.10 -2.99
N HIS A 242 2.72 -4.13 -2.24
CA HIS A 242 2.73 -3.77 -0.83
C HIS A 242 3.08 -2.30 -0.69
N VAL A 243 2.18 -1.53 -0.09
CA VAL A 243 2.40 -0.10 0.13
C VAL A 243 2.56 0.15 1.62
N ASP A 244 3.77 0.50 2.01
CA ASP A 244 4.11 0.84 3.38
C ASP A 244 3.84 2.33 3.64
N THR A 245 2.94 2.57 4.57
CA THR A 245 2.57 3.92 5.02
C THR A 245 2.92 4.10 6.50
N PRO A 246 3.13 5.33 6.99
CA PRO A 246 3.39 5.56 8.40
C PRO A 246 2.31 4.96 9.30
N ALA A 247 2.73 4.28 10.36
CA ALA A 247 1.85 3.52 11.27
C ALA A 247 0.71 4.37 11.88
N TRP A 248 0.95 5.66 12.10
CA TRP A 248 -0.05 6.58 12.65
C TRP A 248 -1.28 6.76 11.74
N LEU A 249 -1.15 6.54 10.41
CA LEU A 249 -2.28 6.60 9.48
C LEU A 249 -3.35 5.54 9.80
N ASN A 250 -2.96 4.42 10.41
CA ASN A 250 -3.89 3.38 10.84
C ASN A 250 -4.73 3.81 12.06
N ALA A 251 -4.20 4.70 12.89
CA ALA A 251 -4.90 5.22 14.07
C ALA A 251 -5.98 6.27 13.75
N ILE A 252 -5.97 6.83 12.54
CA ILE A 252 -6.96 7.83 12.12
C ILE A 252 -8.28 7.12 11.72
N PRO A 253 -9.45 7.74 12.02
CA PRO A 253 -10.74 7.23 11.56
C PRO A 253 -10.80 7.03 10.05
N CYS A 254 -11.48 5.97 9.58
CA CYS A 254 -11.52 5.63 8.15
C CYS A 254 -12.17 6.72 7.26
N ASN A 255 -13.02 7.57 7.83
CA ASN A 255 -13.68 8.68 7.14
C ASN A 255 -12.91 10.01 7.20
N HIS A 256 -11.72 10.02 7.75
CA HIS A 256 -10.89 11.22 7.83
C HIS A 256 -10.41 11.63 6.43
N VAL A 257 -10.52 12.91 6.08
CA VAL A 257 -10.22 13.45 4.74
C VAL A 257 -8.81 13.08 4.27
N ILE A 258 -7.81 13.27 5.13
CA ILE A 258 -6.40 12.94 4.82
C ILE A 258 -6.24 11.45 4.49
N LYS A 259 -6.79 10.56 5.32
CA LYS A 259 -6.69 9.11 5.10
C LYS A 259 -7.38 8.68 3.82
N THR A 260 -8.57 9.21 3.55
CA THR A 260 -9.34 8.89 2.34
C THR A 260 -8.58 9.36 1.09
N SER A 261 -8.08 10.60 1.09
CA SER A 261 -7.31 11.15 -0.03
C SER A 261 -6.07 10.31 -0.36
N ILE A 262 -5.28 9.95 0.67
CA ILE A 262 -4.08 9.14 0.49
C ILE A 262 -4.42 7.75 -0.06
N LEU A 263 -5.40 7.07 0.54
CA LEU A 263 -5.79 5.71 0.11
C LEU A 263 -6.39 5.69 -1.29
N ASP A 264 -7.15 6.71 -1.67
CA ASP A 264 -7.73 6.81 -3.01
C ASP A 264 -6.63 7.07 -4.06
N SER A 265 -5.66 7.93 -3.76
CA SER A 265 -4.49 8.13 -4.63
C SER A 265 -3.67 6.85 -4.80
N ILE A 266 -3.41 6.10 -3.72
CA ILE A 266 -2.72 4.80 -3.79
C ILE A 266 -3.49 3.82 -4.67
N LYS A 267 -4.82 3.71 -4.50
CA LYS A 267 -5.66 2.82 -5.31
C LYS A 267 -5.66 3.23 -6.79
N GLU A 268 -5.70 4.53 -7.07
CA GLU A 268 -5.66 5.03 -8.44
C GLU A 268 -4.33 4.66 -9.12
N CYS A 269 -3.19 4.83 -8.42
CA CYS A 269 -1.89 4.43 -8.92
C CYS A 269 -1.80 2.92 -9.13
N ALA A 270 -2.25 2.11 -8.15
CA ALA A 270 -2.24 0.65 -8.25
C ALA A 270 -3.10 0.14 -9.42
N ASN A 271 -4.24 0.76 -9.70
CA ASN A 271 -5.11 0.40 -10.81
C ASN A 271 -4.50 0.70 -12.20
N LYS A 272 -3.55 1.62 -12.27
CA LYS A 272 -2.80 1.92 -13.51
C LYS A 272 -1.71 0.91 -13.81
N VAL A 273 -1.30 0.12 -12.81
CA VAL A 273 -0.22 -0.86 -12.93
C VAL A 273 -0.76 -2.16 -13.49
N VAL A 274 -0.25 -2.56 -14.65
CA VAL A 274 -0.54 -3.86 -15.26
C VAL A 274 0.70 -4.75 -15.22
N LYS A 275 1.87 -4.18 -15.49
CA LYS A 275 3.16 -4.86 -15.62
C LYS A 275 4.17 -4.30 -14.62
N ILE A 276 5.16 -5.09 -14.26
CA ILE A 276 6.23 -4.67 -13.33
C ILE A 276 6.94 -3.41 -13.82
N GLY A 277 7.26 -3.32 -15.11
CA GLY A 277 7.93 -2.15 -15.69
C GLY A 277 7.13 -0.84 -15.57
N GLY A 278 5.80 -0.92 -15.43
CA GLY A 278 4.92 0.24 -15.27
C GLY A 278 4.80 0.78 -13.84
N VAL A 279 5.30 0.06 -12.84
CA VAL A 279 5.12 0.44 -11.42
C VAL A 279 5.74 1.80 -11.12
N LYS A 280 6.97 2.02 -11.57
CA LYS A 280 7.71 3.25 -11.29
C LYS A 280 6.96 4.49 -11.78
N SER A 281 6.55 4.50 -13.05
CA SER A 281 5.83 5.63 -13.63
C SER A 281 4.44 5.83 -13.02
N ALA A 282 3.75 4.77 -12.61
CA ALA A 282 2.45 4.85 -11.97
C ALA A 282 2.54 5.48 -10.57
N PHE A 283 3.54 5.09 -9.79
CA PHE A 283 3.71 5.59 -8.42
C PHE A 283 4.45 6.93 -8.32
N GLU A 284 5.13 7.39 -9.36
CA GLU A 284 5.65 8.77 -9.44
C GLU A 284 4.51 9.80 -9.32
N SER A 285 3.31 9.51 -9.83
CA SER A 285 2.15 10.38 -9.72
C SER A 285 1.59 10.51 -8.29
N LEU A 286 1.99 9.67 -7.33
CA LEU A 286 1.63 9.86 -5.92
C LEU A 286 2.17 11.16 -5.32
N GLY A 287 3.27 11.68 -5.85
CA GLY A 287 3.83 12.97 -5.44
C GLY A 287 2.91 14.18 -5.72
N ASP A 288 1.88 14.02 -6.54
CA ASP A 288 0.89 15.08 -6.84
C ASP A 288 -0.15 15.23 -5.71
N ASN A 289 -0.22 14.28 -4.76
CA ASN A 289 -1.11 14.38 -3.61
C ASN A 289 -0.56 15.36 -2.57
N GLU A 290 -1.38 16.32 -2.13
CA GLU A 290 -0.99 17.39 -1.20
C GLU A 290 -0.47 16.92 0.16
N PHE A 291 -0.75 15.67 0.56
CA PHE A 291 -0.32 15.10 1.84
C PHE A 291 0.92 14.22 1.73
N ILE A 292 1.30 13.82 0.52
CA ILE A 292 2.42 12.91 0.25
C ILE A 292 3.67 13.70 -0.14
N LYS A 293 4.77 13.45 0.57
CA LYS A 293 6.08 14.04 0.26
C LYS A 293 6.78 13.28 -0.86
N GLN A 294 6.77 11.96 -0.78
CA GLN A 294 7.45 11.10 -1.74
C GLN A 294 6.93 9.66 -1.66
N ALA A 295 6.87 9.00 -2.81
CA ALA A 295 6.77 7.55 -2.91
C ALA A 295 8.09 7.00 -3.48
N SER A 296 8.62 5.94 -2.89
CA SER A 296 9.83 5.24 -3.33
C SER A 296 9.56 3.75 -3.48
N ILE A 297 10.16 3.15 -4.51
CA ILE A 297 10.14 1.71 -4.67
C ILE A 297 11.35 1.15 -3.91
N ASP A 298 11.10 0.36 -2.88
CA ASP A 298 12.15 -0.21 -2.03
C ASP A 298 12.68 -1.53 -2.59
N LEU A 299 11.77 -2.35 -3.13
CA LEU A 299 12.10 -3.67 -3.66
C LEU A 299 11.14 -4.06 -4.77
N ILE A 300 11.68 -4.62 -5.84
CA ILE A 300 10.93 -5.34 -6.87
C ILE A 300 11.42 -6.79 -6.86
N ASP A 301 10.54 -7.70 -6.50
CA ASP A 301 10.77 -9.14 -6.63
C ASP A 301 10.21 -9.61 -7.99
N LEU A 302 11.08 -9.73 -8.97
CA LEU A 302 10.73 -10.12 -10.32
C LEU A 302 10.17 -11.55 -10.40
N GLY A 303 10.69 -12.45 -9.55
CA GLY A 303 10.30 -13.85 -9.52
C GLY A 303 8.89 -14.07 -9.00
N ASN A 304 8.50 -13.42 -7.92
CA ASN A 304 7.16 -13.51 -7.35
C ASN A 304 6.19 -12.47 -7.92
N GLY A 305 6.72 -11.40 -8.53
CA GLY A 305 5.95 -10.29 -9.05
C GLY A 305 5.39 -9.39 -7.97
N THR A 306 6.08 -9.29 -6.87
CA THR A 306 5.70 -8.42 -5.77
C THR A 306 6.55 -7.16 -5.78
N VAL A 307 5.92 -6.05 -5.44
CA VAL A 307 6.58 -4.74 -5.37
C VAL A 307 6.30 -4.11 -4.02
N ASN A 308 7.34 -3.64 -3.35
CA ASN A 308 7.23 -2.89 -2.10
C ASN A 308 7.44 -1.40 -2.40
N VAL A 309 6.47 -0.59 -2.03
CA VAL A 309 6.48 0.86 -2.19
C VAL A 309 6.35 1.50 -0.83
N SER A 310 7.29 2.36 -0.45
CA SER A 310 7.21 3.17 0.77
C SER A 310 6.69 4.57 0.45
N VAL A 311 5.69 5.01 1.20
CA VAL A 311 5.10 6.34 1.06
C VAL A 311 5.43 7.17 2.29
N THR A 312 6.11 8.29 2.08
CA THR A 312 6.41 9.26 3.13
C THR A 312 5.48 10.46 3.04
N MET A 313 5.01 10.92 4.19
CA MET A 313 4.07 12.04 4.29
C MET A 313 4.83 13.35 4.46
N ASN A 314 4.16 14.48 4.19
CA ASN A 314 4.71 15.80 4.39
C ASN A 314 5.10 16.04 5.86
N ASP A 315 6.18 16.78 6.05
CA ASP A 315 6.68 17.11 7.38
C ASP A 315 5.60 17.91 8.14
N GLY A 316 5.39 17.54 9.41
CA GLY A 316 4.39 18.19 10.26
C GLY A 316 2.95 17.65 10.13
N LEU A 317 2.61 16.91 9.08
CA LEU A 317 1.26 16.37 8.90
C LEU A 317 0.78 15.50 10.08
N TYR A 318 1.68 14.74 10.68
CA TYR A 318 1.42 13.95 11.87
C TYR A 318 0.90 14.80 13.03
N TYR A 319 1.57 15.93 13.31
CA TYR A 319 1.20 16.84 14.39
C TYR A 319 -0.11 17.58 14.10
N GLN A 320 -0.32 17.97 12.84
CA GLN A 320 -1.58 18.56 12.41
C GLN A 320 -2.75 17.62 12.69
N VAL A 321 -2.63 16.34 12.29
CA VAL A 321 -3.68 15.34 12.51
C VAL A 321 -3.94 15.10 13.99
N ILE A 322 -2.89 15.00 14.81
CA ILE A 322 -3.08 14.87 16.26
C ILE A 322 -3.79 16.10 16.83
N SER A 323 -3.42 17.31 16.40
CA SER A 323 -4.06 18.54 16.85
C SER A 323 -5.54 18.57 16.50
N GLU A 324 -5.89 18.19 15.26
CA GLU A 324 -7.29 18.10 14.82
C GLU A 324 -8.11 17.08 15.63
N LEU A 325 -7.53 15.91 15.90
CA LEU A 325 -8.23 14.83 16.60
C LEU A 325 -8.37 15.06 18.10
N THR A 326 -7.42 15.77 18.70
CA THR A 326 -7.37 15.96 20.17
C THR A 326 -7.81 17.33 20.62
N GLY A 327 -7.84 18.32 19.72
CA GLY A 327 -8.11 19.72 20.04
C GLY A 327 -6.93 20.44 20.72
N PHE A 328 -5.76 19.80 20.84
CA PHE A 328 -4.56 20.42 21.37
C PHE A 328 -3.72 21.05 20.27
N ASP A 329 -3.06 22.16 20.54
CA ASP A 329 -2.12 22.81 19.61
C ASP A 329 -0.74 22.15 19.71
N ILE A 330 -0.46 21.21 18.78
CA ILE A 330 0.79 20.43 18.76
C ILE A 330 1.46 20.69 17.41
N ASP A 331 2.62 21.31 17.43
CA ASP A 331 3.39 21.67 16.22
C ASP A 331 4.74 20.93 16.10
N GLY A 332 5.06 20.06 17.08
CA GLY A 332 6.29 19.31 17.07
C GLY A 332 6.46 18.35 18.25
N GLU A 333 7.58 17.65 18.27
CA GLU A 333 7.91 16.63 19.30
C GLU A 333 7.97 17.23 20.71
N GLU A 334 8.53 18.43 20.86
CA GLU A 334 8.69 19.07 22.14
C GLU A 334 7.35 19.34 22.82
N LYS A 335 6.40 19.93 22.07
CA LYS A 335 5.04 20.16 22.58
C LYS A 335 4.30 18.87 22.88
N LEU A 336 4.45 17.85 22.02
CA LEU A 336 3.84 16.54 22.23
C LEU A 336 4.34 15.89 23.53
N ILE A 337 5.66 15.91 23.76
CA ILE A 337 6.26 15.34 24.98
C ILE A 337 5.78 16.10 26.22
N SER A 338 5.77 17.44 26.17
CA SER A 338 5.28 18.27 27.28
C SER A 338 3.81 17.97 27.58
N LEU A 339 2.97 17.90 26.57
CA LEU A 339 1.54 17.56 26.72
C LEU A 339 1.35 16.17 27.34
N LEU A 340 2.10 15.15 26.87
CA LEU A 340 2.02 13.81 27.43
C LEU A 340 2.43 13.76 28.90
N GLN A 341 3.43 14.56 29.32
CA GLN A 341 3.84 14.67 30.72
C GLN A 341 2.74 15.32 31.56
N ASP A 342 2.12 16.39 31.06
CA ASP A 342 1.01 17.06 31.74
C ASP A 342 -0.22 16.15 31.84
N MET A 343 -0.58 15.48 30.78
CA MET A 343 -1.67 14.48 30.76
C MET A 343 -1.41 13.34 31.75
N SER A 344 -0.16 12.87 31.83
CA SER A 344 0.22 11.82 32.79
C SER A 344 0.05 12.28 34.22
N ARG A 345 0.44 13.53 34.51
CA ARG A 345 0.20 14.12 35.84
C ARG A 345 -1.30 14.27 36.12
N MET A 346 -2.06 14.84 35.19
CA MET A 346 -3.51 14.99 35.32
C MET A 346 -4.20 13.64 35.52
N LYS A 347 -3.80 12.63 34.75
CA LYS A 347 -4.34 11.27 34.88
C LYS A 347 -4.09 10.70 36.28
N ASN A 348 -2.87 10.79 36.77
CA ASN A 348 -2.52 10.29 38.11
C ASN A 348 -3.32 11.00 39.22
N GLU A 349 -3.53 12.31 39.10
CA GLU A 349 -4.37 13.05 40.08
C GLU A 349 -5.85 12.69 39.94
N TYR A 350 -6.34 12.55 38.70
CA TYR A 350 -7.72 12.14 38.44
C TYR A 350 -8.01 10.71 38.93
N GLU A 351 -7.10 9.77 38.75
CA GLU A 351 -7.25 8.40 39.23
C GLU A 351 -7.40 8.32 40.75
N LYS A 352 -6.79 9.25 41.54
CA LYS A 352 -6.95 9.32 42.99
C LYS A 352 -8.38 9.66 43.41
N VAL A 353 -9.11 10.40 42.59
CA VAL A 353 -10.44 10.93 42.95
C VAL A 353 -11.57 10.33 42.11
N SER A 354 -11.27 9.63 41.00
CA SER A 354 -12.24 9.17 40.03
C SER A 354 -13.35 8.28 40.62
N ASP A 355 -12.99 7.35 41.50
CA ASP A 355 -13.95 6.44 42.12
C ASP A 355 -14.85 7.21 43.11
N ALA A 356 -14.29 8.13 43.89
CA ALA A 356 -15.05 8.96 44.81
C ALA A 356 -16.00 9.91 44.06
N LEU A 357 -15.56 10.47 42.94
CA LEU A 357 -16.39 11.32 42.08
C LEU A 357 -17.56 10.53 41.49
N ARG A 358 -17.30 9.31 40.95
CA ARG A 358 -18.35 8.43 40.44
C ARG A 358 -19.35 8.05 41.52
N ASP A 359 -18.89 7.71 42.76
CA ASP A 359 -19.75 7.38 43.88
C ASP A 359 -20.58 8.60 44.34
N ALA A 360 -20.01 9.79 44.32
CA ALA A 360 -20.75 11.01 44.60
C ALA A 360 -21.84 11.31 43.58
N ASP A 361 -21.58 11.05 42.29
CA ASP A 361 -22.57 11.21 41.22
C ASP A 361 -23.70 10.17 41.28
N GLU A 362 -23.38 8.91 41.53
CA GLU A 362 -24.35 7.81 41.52
C GLU A 362 -25.12 7.66 42.85
N LYS A 363 -24.39 7.81 43.95
CA LYS A 363 -24.91 7.53 45.33
C LYS A 363 -25.13 8.78 46.16
N GLY A 364 -24.68 9.96 45.67
CA GLY A 364 -24.74 11.21 46.40
C GLY A 364 -23.57 11.45 47.34
N TYR A 365 -22.67 10.48 47.54
CA TYR A 365 -21.54 10.57 48.47
C TYR A 365 -20.38 9.68 48.02
N GLY A 366 -19.18 10.24 47.96
CA GLY A 366 -17.93 9.54 47.58
C GLY A 366 -16.82 9.87 48.58
N ILE A 367 -15.89 8.93 48.76
CA ILE A 367 -14.75 9.07 49.67
C ILE A 367 -13.45 8.76 48.90
N VAL A 368 -12.53 9.73 48.93
CA VAL A 368 -11.15 9.51 48.52
C VAL A 368 -10.38 8.91 49.67
N MET A 369 -10.02 7.65 49.55
CA MET A 369 -9.24 6.97 50.57
C MET A 369 -7.82 7.55 50.68
N PRO A 370 -7.31 7.75 51.92
CA PRO A 370 -5.95 8.21 52.11
C PRO A 370 -4.93 7.20 51.60
N SER A 371 -3.87 7.67 50.96
CA SER A 371 -2.75 6.82 50.57
C SER A 371 -1.95 6.34 51.78
N ILE A 372 -1.26 5.21 51.62
CA ILE A 372 -0.39 4.67 52.70
C ILE A 372 0.68 5.70 53.11
N GLU A 373 1.14 6.50 52.17
CA GLU A 373 2.15 7.55 52.39
C GLU A 373 1.62 8.73 53.23
N SER A 374 0.30 8.95 53.24
CA SER A 374 -0.36 10.00 54.05
C SER A 374 -0.67 9.58 55.49
N LEU A 375 -0.51 8.29 55.79
CA LEU A 375 -0.72 7.76 57.14
C LEU A 375 0.37 8.27 58.13
N ARG A 376 -0.06 8.90 59.19
CA ARG A 376 0.81 9.32 60.31
C ARG A 376 0.62 8.34 61.45
N LEU A 377 1.66 7.64 61.82
CA LEU A 377 1.67 6.76 62.99
C LEU A 377 2.13 7.54 64.22
N GLU A 378 1.32 7.54 65.32
CA GLU A 378 1.69 8.05 66.61
C GLU A 378 2.64 7.09 67.34
N GLU A 379 3.37 7.58 68.36
CA GLU A 379 4.25 6.72 69.16
C GLU A 379 3.48 5.57 69.79
N PRO A 380 3.96 4.33 69.71
CA PRO A 380 3.34 3.19 70.36
C PRO A 380 3.28 3.34 71.87
N VAL A 381 2.11 3.17 72.49
CA VAL A 381 1.91 3.28 73.92
C VAL A 381 1.57 1.93 74.51
N ILE A 382 2.24 1.56 75.60
CA ILE A 382 1.90 0.38 76.40
C ILE A 382 0.62 0.60 77.17
N VAL A 383 -0.38 -0.23 76.99
CA VAL A 383 -1.67 -0.18 77.70
C VAL A 383 -1.92 -1.45 78.48
N LYS A 384 -2.41 -1.33 79.71
CA LYS A 384 -2.80 -2.47 80.55
C LYS A 384 -4.21 -2.93 80.14
N GLN A 385 -4.35 -4.19 79.82
CA GLN A 385 -5.62 -4.84 79.46
C GLN A 385 -5.94 -5.94 80.49
N ALA A 386 -7.23 -6.36 80.56
CA ALA A 386 -7.64 -7.45 81.44
C ALA A 386 -6.95 -8.75 81.02
N GLY A 387 -5.82 -9.09 81.64
CA GLY A 387 -5.03 -10.32 81.35
C GLY A 387 -3.58 -10.07 80.89
N GLY A 388 -3.11 -8.80 80.77
CA GLY A 388 -1.75 -8.52 80.35
C GLY A 388 -1.49 -7.08 79.92
N TYR A 389 -0.35 -6.87 79.28
CA TYR A 389 0.04 -5.60 78.67
C TYR A 389 -0.06 -5.72 77.18
N GLY A 390 -0.70 -4.75 76.52
CA GLY A 390 -0.78 -4.66 75.03
C GLY A 390 -0.08 -3.39 74.54
N VAL A 391 0.18 -3.33 73.26
CA VAL A 391 0.68 -2.13 72.56
C VAL A 391 -0.48 -1.50 71.81
N ARG A 392 -0.74 -0.21 72.10
CA ARG A 392 -1.71 0.59 71.31
C ARG A 392 -0.97 1.34 70.24
N LEU A 393 -1.35 1.07 68.97
CA LEU A 393 -0.91 1.83 67.83
C LEU A 393 -2.06 2.74 67.40
N ARG A 394 -1.79 4.01 67.22
CA ARG A 394 -2.75 4.98 66.68
C ARG A 394 -2.20 5.54 65.39
N ALA A 395 -3.01 5.51 64.33
CA ALA A 395 -2.67 6.13 63.06
C ALA A 395 -3.75 7.13 62.68
N SER A 396 -3.37 8.21 62.05
CA SER A 396 -4.27 9.22 61.49
C SER A 396 -3.95 9.46 60.00
N ALA A 397 -4.97 9.76 59.24
CA ALA A 397 -4.86 10.16 57.85
C ALA A 397 -5.98 11.12 57.48
N GLN A 398 -5.72 11.96 56.48
CA GLN A 398 -6.74 12.86 55.94
C GLN A 398 -7.45 12.17 54.77
N SER A 399 -8.78 12.18 54.76
CA SER A 399 -9.62 11.74 53.66
C SER A 399 -10.35 12.92 53.03
N ILE A 400 -10.70 12.82 51.74
CA ILE A 400 -11.52 13.82 51.05
C ILE A 400 -12.91 13.23 50.89
N HIS A 401 -13.94 14.00 51.24
CA HIS A 401 -15.33 13.61 51.12
C HIS A 401 -16.01 14.47 50.07
N MET A 402 -16.64 13.85 49.09
CA MET A 402 -17.41 14.47 47.99
C MET A 402 -18.90 14.24 48.27
N ILE A 403 -19.68 15.32 48.29
CA ILE A 403 -21.12 15.26 48.60
C ILE A 403 -21.86 15.94 47.45
N ARG A 404 -22.84 15.25 46.89
CA ARG A 404 -23.77 15.82 45.93
C ARG A 404 -24.93 16.46 46.68
N ALA A 405 -25.08 17.78 46.54
CA ALA A 405 -26.16 18.53 47.16
C ALA A 405 -27.03 19.21 46.10
N ASN A 406 -28.33 19.25 46.33
CA ASN A 406 -29.24 19.99 45.46
C ASN A 406 -29.25 21.46 45.90
N ILE A 407 -28.88 22.38 45.03
CA ILE A 407 -28.84 23.82 45.28
C ILE A 407 -29.99 24.47 44.52
N GLU A 408 -30.88 25.11 45.25
CA GLU A 408 -32.00 25.86 44.67
C GLU A 408 -31.68 27.36 44.70
N THR A 409 -31.95 28.06 43.61
CA THR A 409 -31.83 29.51 43.56
C THR A 409 -33.14 30.11 43.07
N GLU A 410 -33.50 31.27 43.61
CA GLU A 410 -34.63 32.05 43.21
C GLU A 410 -34.14 33.41 42.72
N ILE A 411 -34.58 33.78 41.52
CA ILE A 411 -34.25 35.07 40.92
C ILE A 411 -35.56 35.83 40.75
N SER A 412 -35.67 36.97 41.34
CA SER A 412 -36.85 37.83 41.32
C SER A 412 -36.52 39.21 40.72
N PRO A 413 -36.24 39.31 39.42
CA PRO A 413 -35.90 40.59 38.82
C PRO A 413 -37.11 41.52 38.79
N ILE A 414 -36.88 42.80 39.05
CA ILE A 414 -37.93 43.83 38.97
C ILE A 414 -38.12 44.20 37.51
N VAL A 415 -39.32 43.90 36.94
CA VAL A 415 -39.61 44.08 35.50
C VAL A 415 -40.31 45.41 35.19
N GLY A 416 -40.97 46.01 36.18
CA GLY A 416 -41.73 47.25 36.04
C GLY A 416 -43.12 47.16 36.62
N THR A 417 -44.19 47.48 35.81
CA THR A 417 -45.58 47.42 36.27
C THR A 417 -46.11 45.99 36.26
N GLU A 418 -47.22 45.76 36.99
CA GLU A 418 -47.89 44.44 37.09
C GLU A 418 -48.24 43.91 35.69
N GLN A 419 -48.74 44.75 34.76
CA GLN A 419 -49.04 44.37 33.39
C GLN A 419 -47.80 43.91 32.61
N GLN A 420 -46.67 44.60 32.76
CA GLN A 420 -45.40 44.20 32.09
C GLN A 420 -44.88 42.86 32.65
N SER A 421 -45.05 42.61 33.94
CA SER A 421 -44.70 41.34 34.54
C SER A 421 -45.59 40.18 34.05
N GLU A 422 -46.90 40.43 33.91
CA GLU A 422 -47.84 39.44 33.33
C GLU A 422 -47.52 39.11 31.84
N GLU A 423 -47.16 40.09 31.05
CA GLU A 423 -46.77 39.88 29.65
C GLU A 423 -45.48 39.08 29.55
N LEU A 424 -44.48 39.36 30.40
CA LEU A 424 -43.25 38.62 30.45
C LEU A 424 -43.48 37.14 30.87
N ILE A 425 -44.32 36.92 31.88
CA ILE A 425 -44.70 35.56 32.32
C ILE A 425 -45.37 34.79 31.18
N LYS A 426 -46.31 35.42 30.47
CA LYS A 426 -46.97 34.78 29.31
C LYS A 426 -46.00 34.46 28.18
N TYR A 427 -45.02 35.33 27.96
CA TYR A 427 -43.98 35.10 26.96
C TYR A 427 -43.10 33.88 27.40
N MET A 428 -42.61 33.85 28.63
CA MET A 428 -41.79 32.79 29.14
C MET A 428 -42.51 31.44 29.20
N LEU A 429 -43.80 31.42 29.60
CA LEU A 429 -44.58 30.17 29.60
C LEU A 429 -44.75 29.60 28.20
N ARG A 430 -44.95 30.45 27.18
CA ARG A 430 -45.08 30.02 25.80
C ARG A 430 -43.75 29.46 25.27
N GLU A 431 -42.62 30.10 25.51
CA GLU A 431 -41.30 29.59 25.18
C GLU A 431 -41.01 28.24 25.88
N PHE A 432 -41.40 28.11 27.13
CA PHE A 432 -41.25 26.85 27.90
C PHE A 432 -42.14 25.72 27.36
N GLU A 433 -43.37 26.04 26.91
CA GLU A 433 -44.27 25.03 26.30
C GLU A 433 -43.82 24.60 24.92
N GLU A 434 -43.23 25.51 24.12
CA GLU A 434 -42.74 25.19 22.77
C GLU A 434 -41.42 24.39 22.80
N ASP A 435 -40.45 24.79 23.59
CA ASP A 435 -39.16 24.10 23.77
C ASP A 435 -38.53 24.49 25.14
N PRO A 436 -38.59 23.58 26.13
CA PRO A 436 -38.02 23.85 27.47
C PRO A 436 -36.53 24.20 27.48
N GLY A 437 -35.79 23.79 26.44
CA GLY A 437 -34.36 24.10 26.29
C GLY A 437 -34.09 25.53 25.84
N ARG A 438 -34.94 26.10 25.03
CA ARG A 438 -34.78 27.47 24.51
C ARG A 438 -34.99 28.55 25.53
N ILE A 439 -35.74 28.29 26.60
CA ILE A 439 -35.96 29.27 27.66
C ILE A 439 -34.64 29.73 28.28
N TRP A 440 -33.63 28.86 28.33
CA TRP A 440 -32.31 29.19 28.87
C TRP A 440 -31.56 30.25 28.04
N GLU A 441 -31.84 30.34 26.75
CA GLU A 441 -31.25 31.31 25.82
C GLU A 441 -32.01 32.63 25.77
N SER A 442 -33.24 32.68 26.35
CA SER A 442 -34.03 33.88 26.36
C SER A 442 -33.34 35.04 27.10
N ASN A 443 -33.27 36.19 26.41
CA ASN A 443 -32.57 37.36 26.93
C ASN A 443 -33.45 38.12 27.92
N MET A 444 -32.98 38.24 29.17
CA MET A 444 -33.60 39.02 30.24
C MET A 444 -32.62 40.07 30.73
N PHE A 445 -32.93 41.33 30.55
CA PHE A 445 -32.09 42.46 31.01
C PHE A 445 -30.65 42.47 30.48
N GLY A 446 -30.46 42.01 29.22
CA GLY A 446 -29.15 41.99 28.58
C GLY A 446 -28.30 40.76 28.88
N LYS A 447 -28.82 39.79 29.64
CA LYS A 447 -28.20 38.49 29.93
C LYS A 447 -29.16 37.36 29.58
N SER A 448 -28.65 36.19 29.27
CA SER A 448 -29.48 34.99 29.11
C SER A 448 -30.02 34.51 30.47
N LEU A 449 -31.16 33.84 30.47
CA LEU A 449 -31.70 33.25 31.69
C LEU A 449 -30.69 32.27 32.32
N TYR A 450 -29.95 31.56 31.49
CA TYR A 450 -28.88 30.66 31.90
C TYR A 450 -27.79 31.40 32.71
N GLU A 451 -27.35 32.58 32.21
CA GLU A 451 -26.35 33.41 32.91
C GLU A 451 -26.87 33.92 34.25
N LEU A 452 -28.13 34.42 34.29
CA LEU A 452 -28.75 34.96 35.50
C LEU A 452 -28.92 33.90 36.57
N VAL A 453 -29.42 32.70 36.19
CA VAL A 453 -29.57 31.58 37.13
C VAL A 453 -28.21 31.08 37.59
N GLY A 454 -27.24 30.99 36.67
CA GLY A 454 -25.86 30.61 36.95
C GLY A 454 -25.20 31.54 37.97
N GLU A 455 -25.33 32.85 37.81
CA GLU A 455 -24.85 33.85 38.77
C GLU A 455 -25.52 33.69 40.17
N GLY A 456 -26.84 33.41 40.18
CA GLY A 456 -27.57 33.19 41.43
C GLY A 456 -27.12 31.95 42.21
N VAL A 457 -26.89 30.84 41.48
CA VAL A 457 -26.32 29.60 42.07
C VAL A 457 -24.90 29.83 42.54
N HIS A 458 -24.05 30.45 41.70
CA HIS A 458 -22.67 30.74 42.04
C HIS A 458 -22.53 31.62 43.31
N ALA A 459 -23.34 32.69 43.36
CA ALA A 459 -23.37 33.55 44.54
C ALA A 459 -23.76 32.81 45.82
N LYS A 460 -24.71 31.88 45.77
CA LYS A 460 -25.08 31.05 46.95
C LYS A 460 -23.94 30.11 47.38
N LEU A 461 -23.24 29.52 46.42
CA LEU A 461 -22.13 28.60 46.70
C LEU A 461 -20.91 29.35 47.26
N GLU A 462 -20.58 30.52 46.71
CA GLU A 462 -19.46 31.35 47.22
C GLU A 462 -19.73 31.93 48.61
N HIS A 463 -20.97 32.23 48.91
CA HIS A 463 -21.36 32.84 50.20
C HIS A 463 -21.56 31.84 51.35
N MET A 464 -21.15 30.57 51.17
CA MET A 464 -21.16 29.62 52.30
C MET A 464 -20.16 30.07 53.35
N PRO A 465 -20.63 30.45 54.56
CA PRO A 465 -19.75 30.99 55.59
C PRO A 465 -18.64 30.03 55.99
N GLU A 466 -17.46 30.56 56.25
CA GLU A 466 -16.28 29.72 56.61
C GLU A 466 -16.58 28.90 57.88
N ASP A 467 -17.29 29.46 58.82
CA ASP A 467 -17.75 28.75 60.00
C ASP A 467 -18.66 27.57 59.72
N ALA A 468 -19.50 27.66 58.70
CA ALA A 468 -20.34 26.56 58.26
C ALA A 468 -19.52 25.40 57.59
N ARG A 469 -18.50 25.75 56.80
CA ARG A 469 -17.58 24.76 56.22
C ARG A 469 -16.80 24.02 57.29
N LEU A 470 -16.28 24.76 58.32
CA LEU A 470 -15.57 24.17 59.45
C LEU A 470 -16.46 23.22 60.24
N LYS A 471 -17.69 23.65 60.59
CA LYS A 471 -18.65 22.83 61.32
C LYS A 471 -19.05 21.58 60.61
N LEU A 472 -19.17 21.62 59.26
CA LEU A 472 -19.42 20.43 58.42
C LEU A 472 -18.24 19.47 58.50
N SER A 473 -17.00 19.96 58.37
CA SER A 473 -15.78 19.15 58.48
C SER A 473 -15.67 18.49 59.85
N GLU A 474 -15.81 19.25 60.94
CA GLU A 474 -15.76 18.73 62.28
C GLU A 474 -16.87 17.71 62.59
N THR A 475 -18.05 17.91 62.01
CA THR A 475 -19.17 16.96 62.15
C THR A 475 -18.87 15.66 61.44
N LEU A 476 -18.33 15.71 60.21
CA LEU A 476 -17.90 14.53 59.45
C LEU A 476 -16.79 13.77 60.18
N GLU A 477 -15.76 14.46 60.66
CA GLU A 477 -14.70 13.88 61.52
C GLU A 477 -15.23 13.14 62.69
N ARG A 478 -16.19 13.74 63.43
CA ARG A 478 -16.81 13.14 64.61
C ARG A 478 -17.62 11.89 64.24
N ILE A 479 -18.42 11.95 63.17
CA ILE A 479 -19.21 10.81 62.69
C ILE A 479 -18.31 9.63 62.32
N ILE A 480 -17.18 9.92 61.68
CA ILE A 480 -16.27 8.88 61.19
C ILE A 480 -15.46 8.28 62.37
N ASN A 481 -14.95 9.13 63.28
CA ASN A 481 -14.04 8.67 64.33
C ASN A 481 -14.78 8.09 65.54
N GLU A 482 -15.97 8.61 65.93
CA GLU A 482 -16.71 8.20 67.07
C GLU A 482 -17.90 7.29 66.84
N GLY A 483 -18.27 7.15 65.52
CA GLY A 483 -19.44 6.40 65.08
C GLY A 483 -20.76 7.15 65.28
N SER A 484 -21.78 6.81 64.48
CA SER A 484 -23.10 7.48 64.50
C SER A 484 -24.03 6.96 65.59
N GLY A 485 -23.56 6.96 66.85
CA GLY A 485 -24.34 6.49 68.01
C GLY A 485 -25.43 7.41 68.52
N GLY A 486 -25.77 8.51 67.86
CA GLY A 486 -26.74 9.51 68.36
C GLY A 486 -27.36 10.36 67.26
N LEU A 487 -28.37 11.13 67.57
CA LEU A 487 -29.06 12.08 66.70
C LEU A 487 -28.03 13.13 66.23
N ILE A 488 -27.75 13.21 64.95
CA ILE A 488 -26.85 14.20 64.33
C ILE A 488 -27.68 15.48 64.19
N CYS A 489 -27.44 16.45 64.99
CA CYS A 489 -28.00 17.79 64.87
C CYS A 489 -26.86 18.76 64.47
N ILE A 490 -26.88 19.22 63.23
CA ILE A 490 -25.97 20.28 62.81
C ILE A 490 -26.69 21.62 63.00
N LEU A 491 -26.35 22.34 64.07
CA LEU A 491 -26.75 23.73 64.22
C LEU A 491 -25.75 24.61 63.47
N LEU A 492 -26.19 25.07 62.31
CA LEU A 492 -25.47 26.05 61.47
C LEU A 492 -25.56 27.47 62.10
#